data_e680e6c41a2708b7ceb56efb5aa1b4b6
#
_entry.id   e680e6c41a2708b7ceb56efb5aa1b4b6
#
_cell.length_a   1.000
_cell.length_b   1.000
_cell.length_c   1.000
_cell.angle_alpha   90.00
_cell.angle_beta   90.00
_cell.angle_gamma   90.00
#
_symmetry.space_group_name_H-M   'P 1'
#
loop_
_entity.id
_entity.type
_entity.pdbx_description
1 polymer ?
#
loop_
_entity_poly.entity_id
_entity_poly.type
_entity_poly.pdbx_seq_one_letter_code
_entity_poly.pdbx_strand_id
1 'polypeptide(L)'
;WAFRSPVKGEVPDVGGWGVNAIDAFVYQEFSKAGFEPQQEATKEELIRRVSIDLTGLPPTIEEVESFLSDRSEEAYGKVVDRLLGSSRYGERMAAWWLDGARYGDSHGYDNDLENAQWPWRNWIIESFNDNQPYDQFVTWQLAGDLLPNASDDQIVATGFNRNHRIQTEGGAIEEEWRTEYVMDRVETMGSVFLGLTLSCARCHDHKYDPISQKEFYQLFAMFDGLNEKGFINNLRGSAEPRHRYRKSAFETVVRKLEEEIPDAKAREGRIKELEAAHPHVMVMRDEVDRKAFVLKRGQYDDKGEEAPPGLPQAFSPTPEDENLNRLHLAQWMVDGKHPLTSRVFVNRLWEQFFGTGIVKSSENLG
;
A
#
# COMPACT_ATOMS: atom_id res chain seq x y z
N TRP A 1 18.19 -7.43 15.27
CA TRP A 1 17.79 -8.39 14.22
C TRP A 1 17.01 -7.68 13.12
N ALA A 2 16.13 -6.73 13.47
CA ALA A 2 15.23 -6.06 12.53
C ALA A 2 15.96 -5.35 11.39
N PHE A 3 17.07 -4.70 11.68
CA PHE A 3 17.85 -3.90 10.72
C PHE A 3 18.96 -4.68 10.00
N ARG A 4 18.94 -6.00 10.05
CA ARG A 4 19.85 -6.86 9.28
C ARG A 4 19.14 -7.50 8.12
N SER A 5 19.75 -7.51 6.94
CA SER A 5 19.19 -8.17 5.76
C SER A 5 18.78 -9.60 6.08
N PRO A 6 17.61 -10.07 5.59
CA PRO A 6 17.18 -11.45 5.83
C PRO A 6 18.15 -12.43 5.19
N VAL A 7 18.45 -13.49 5.91
CA VAL A 7 19.30 -14.59 5.42
C VAL A 7 18.44 -15.86 5.44
N LYS A 8 18.49 -16.62 4.34
CA LYS A 8 17.76 -17.90 4.27
C LYS A 8 18.35 -18.89 5.27
N GLY A 9 17.55 -19.29 6.26
CA GLY A 9 17.90 -20.32 7.22
C GLY A 9 17.80 -21.73 6.63
N GLU A 10 18.45 -22.69 7.29
CA GLU A 10 18.24 -24.11 6.99
C GLU A 10 16.86 -24.54 7.47
N VAL A 11 16.14 -25.30 6.62
CA VAL A 11 14.84 -25.85 6.98
C VAL A 11 15.05 -26.98 8.01
N PRO A 12 14.38 -26.93 9.18
CA PRO A 12 14.51 -27.96 10.18
C PRO A 12 14.08 -29.37 9.66
N ASP A 13 14.79 -30.41 10.04
CA ASP A 13 14.30 -31.76 9.83
C ASP A 13 13.29 -32.11 10.94
N VAL A 14 12.05 -32.34 10.52
CA VAL A 14 10.91 -32.63 11.42
C VAL A 14 10.29 -34.03 11.17
N GLY A 15 11.07 -34.93 10.58
CA GLY A 15 10.64 -36.33 10.36
C GLY A 15 9.48 -36.46 9.36
N GLY A 16 9.37 -35.52 8.42
CA GLY A 16 8.35 -35.55 7.36
C GLY A 16 6.95 -34.99 7.74
N TRP A 17 6.83 -34.35 8.91
CA TRP A 17 5.60 -33.66 9.25
C TRP A 17 5.47 -32.36 8.43
N GLY A 18 4.24 -32.09 7.96
CA GLY A 18 3.93 -30.89 7.18
C GLY A 18 4.12 -31.06 5.67
N VAL A 19 3.75 -30.04 4.92
CA VAL A 19 3.72 -30.02 3.45
C VAL A 19 4.84 -29.16 2.87
N ASN A 20 5.33 -28.17 3.64
CA ASN A 20 6.29 -27.18 3.15
C ASN A 20 7.26 -26.73 4.27
N ALA A 21 8.22 -25.87 3.90
CA ALA A 21 9.22 -25.36 4.82
C ALA A 21 8.63 -24.55 6.00
N ILE A 22 7.51 -23.85 5.81
CA ILE A 22 6.86 -23.07 6.88
C ILE A 22 6.37 -24.02 7.97
N ASP A 23 5.77 -25.14 7.58
CA ASP A 23 5.30 -26.16 8.53
C ASP A 23 6.45 -26.69 9.37
N ALA A 24 7.63 -26.92 8.77
CA ALA A 24 8.80 -27.41 9.50
C ALA A 24 9.26 -26.41 10.58
N PHE A 25 9.28 -25.12 10.29
CA PHE A 25 9.62 -24.11 11.30
C PHE A 25 8.55 -24.02 12.38
N VAL A 26 7.27 -24.08 12.03
CA VAL A 26 6.15 -24.06 13.00
C VAL A 26 6.19 -25.29 13.90
N TYR A 27 6.42 -26.48 13.34
CA TYR A 27 6.53 -27.72 14.12
C TYR A 27 7.71 -27.69 15.08
N GLN A 28 8.85 -27.16 14.67
CA GLN A 28 10.00 -27.00 15.54
C GLN A 28 9.67 -26.18 16.80
N GLU A 29 8.93 -25.08 16.63
CA GLU A 29 8.50 -24.23 17.75
C GLU A 29 7.46 -24.93 18.63
N PHE A 30 6.50 -25.68 18.05
CA PHE A 30 5.56 -26.51 18.80
C PHE A 30 6.29 -27.51 19.68
N SER A 31 7.24 -28.23 19.10
CA SER A 31 8.03 -29.25 19.85
C SER A 31 8.84 -28.64 20.99
N LYS A 32 9.47 -27.45 20.75
CA LYS A 32 10.19 -26.73 21.81
C LYS A 32 9.27 -26.29 22.94
N ALA A 33 8.02 -25.96 22.64
CA ALA A 33 7.01 -25.56 23.61
C ALA A 33 6.31 -26.77 24.30
N GLY A 34 6.62 -28.00 23.89
CA GLY A 34 5.99 -29.20 24.41
C GLY A 34 4.56 -29.44 23.90
N PHE A 35 4.20 -28.86 22.75
CA PHE A 35 2.92 -29.11 22.11
C PHE A 35 3.03 -30.12 20.98
N GLU A 36 1.93 -30.83 20.76
CA GLU A 36 1.75 -31.74 19.62
C GLU A 36 0.69 -31.16 18.67
N PRO A 37 0.87 -31.34 17.35
CA PRO A 37 -0.15 -30.98 16.39
C PRO A 37 -1.48 -31.69 16.67
N GLN A 38 -2.57 -30.95 16.50
CA GLN A 38 -3.91 -31.54 16.60
C GLN A 38 -4.24 -32.35 15.34
N GLN A 39 -5.30 -33.16 15.40
CA GLN A 39 -5.84 -33.83 14.23
C GLN A 39 -6.27 -32.81 13.18
N GLU A 40 -6.18 -33.20 11.92
CA GLU A 40 -6.69 -32.39 10.82
C GLU A 40 -8.19 -32.08 11.02
N ALA A 41 -8.58 -30.85 10.71
CA ALA A 41 -9.94 -30.40 10.77
C ALA A 41 -10.83 -31.15 9.77
N THR A 42 -12.14 -31.26 10.05
CA THR A 42 -13.08 -31.86 9.09
C THR A 42 -13.16 -31.04 7.80
N LYS A 43 -13.65 -31.66 6.72
CA LYS A 43 -13.83 -30.95 5.44
C LYS A 43 -14.74 -29.73 5.58
N GLU A 44 -15.78 -29.83 6.39
CA GLU A 44 -16.71 -28.74 6.67
C GLU A 44 -16.01 -27.55 7.36
N GLU A 45 -15.13 -27.86 8.33
CA GLU A 45 -14.35 -26.85 9.02
C GLU A 45 -13.29 -26.24 8.09
N LEU A 46 -12.60 -27.06 7.28
CA LEU A 46 -11.58 -26.61 6.34
C LEU A 46 -12.17 -25.63 5.30
N ILE A 47 -13.27 -26.02 4.63
CA ILE A 47 -13.86 -25.13 3.61
C ILE A 47 -14.38 -23.83 4.22
N ARG A 48 -14.99 -23.91 5.43
CA ARG A 48 -15.46 -22.71 6.12
C ARG A 48 -14.30 -21.76 6.46
N ARG A 49 -13.21 -22.27 7.04
CA ARG A 49 -12.04 -21.49 7.42
C ARG A 49 -11.41 -20.81 6.19
N VAL A 50 -11.04 -21.60 5.18
CA VAL A 50 -10.35 -21.08 3.99
C VAL A 50 -11.21 -20.10 3.19
N SER A 51 -12.53 -20.29 3.13
CA SER A 51 -13.44 -19.35 2.47
C SER A 51 -13.44 -17.99 3.18
N ILE A 52 -13.56 -17.99 4.52
CA ILE A 52 -13.54 -16.76 5.31
C ILE A 52 -12.16 -16.07 5.24
N ASP A 53 -11.08 -16.84 5.30
CA ASP A 53 -9.72 -16.29 5.26
C ASP A 53 -9.42 -15.63 3.92
N LEU A 54 -9.75 -16.30 2.81
CA LEU A 54 -9.39 -15.83 1.47
C LEU A 54 -10.41 -14.85 0.85
N THR A 55 -11.70 -14.92 1.23
CA THR A 55 -12.74 -14.09 0.61
C THR A 55 -13.56 -13.26 1.60
N GLY A 56 -13.40 -13.49 2.91
CA GLY A 56 -14.23 -12.86 3.93
C GLY A 56 -15.66 -13.34 3.99
N LEU A 57 -16.03 -14.32 3.16
CA LEU A 57 -17.39 -14.82 3.01
C LEU A 57 -17.49 -16.31 3.37
N PRO A 58 -18.61 -16.79 3.96
CA PRO A 58 -18.85 -18.20 4.14
C PRO A 58 -19.04 -18.90 2.77
N PRO A 59 -18.70 -20.20 2.66
CA PRO A 59 -18.99 -20.97 1.46
C PRO A 59 -20.51 -21.14 1.25
N THR A 60 -20.94 -21.27 -0.01
CA THR A 60 -22.33 -21.66 -0.31
C THR A 60 -22.56 -23.13 -0.02
N ILE A 61 -23.85 -23.54 0.05
CA ILE A 61 -24.22 -24.94 0.28
C ILE A 61 -23.66 -25.84 -0.84
N GLU A 62 -23.78 -25.40 -2.09
CA GLU A 62 -23.29 -26.11 -3.27
C GLU A 62 -21.76 -26.29 -3.24
N GLU A 63 -21.02 -25.30 -2.78
CA GLU A 63 -19.57 -25.38 -2.60
C GLU A 63 -19.18 -26.40 -1.52
N VAL A 64 -19.91 -26.41 -0.41
CA VAL A 64 -19.71 -27.41 0.67
C VAL A 64 -20.00 -28.82 0.15
N GLU A 65 -21.14 -29.05 -0.49
CA GLU A 65 -21.54 -30.36 -1.04
C GLU A 65 -20.54 -30.86 -2.08
N SER A 66 -20.10 -29.98 -2.96
CA SER A 66 -19.08 -30.28 -3.97
C SER A 66 -17.76 -30.73 -3.33
N PHE A 67 -17.28 -30.03 -2.31
CA PHE A 67 -16.04 -30.38 -1.60
C PHE A 67 -16.18 -31.67 -0.80
N LEU A 68 -17.32 -31.90 -0.13
CA LEU A 68 -17.58 -33.13 0.61
C LEU A 68 -17.62 -34.38 -0.29
N SER A 69 -18.14 -34.24 -1.50
CA SER A 69 -18.22 -35.31 -2.48
C SER A 69 -16.91 -35.60 -3.21
N ASP A 70 -15.97 -34.65 -3.31
CA ASP A 70 -14.66 -34.85 -3.93
C ASP A 70 -13.77 -35.69 -3.03
N ARG A 71 -13.43 -36.92 -3.49
CA ARG A 71 -12.57 -37.88 -2.77
C ARG A 71 -11.12 -37.87 -3.25
N SER A 72 -10.75 -36.94 -4.14
CA SER A 72 -9.37 -36.84 -4.62
C SER A 72 -8.46 -36.29 -3.52
N GLU A 73 -7.19 -36.66 -3.56
CA GLU A 73 -6.15 -36.12 -2.67
C GLU A 73 -5.98 -34.61 -2.84
N GLU A 74 -6.31 -34.06 -4.01
CA GLU A 74 -6.21 -32.65 -4.37
C GLU A 74 -7.49 -31.85 -4.03
N ALA A 75 -8.50 -32.45 -3.40
CA ALA A 75 -9.80 -31.82 -3.16
C ALA A 75 -9.67 -30.47 -2.44
N TYR A 76 -8.83 -30.37 -1.42
CA TYR A 76 -8.63 -29.11 -0.69
C TYR A 76 -7.86 -28.07 -1.52
N GLY A 77 -6.80 -28.49 -2.26
CA GLY A 77 -6.07 -27.62 -3.18
C GLY A 77 -6.98 -26.97 -4.22
N LYS A 78 -7.92 -27.73 -4.82
CA LYS A 78 -8.91 -27.20 -5.76
C LYS A 78 -9.81 -26.12 -5.13
N VAL A 79 -10.20 -26.27 -3.87
CA VAL A 79 -10.96 -25.24 -3.16
C VAL A 79 -10.11 -23.97 -2.97
N VAL A 80 -8.86 -24.12 -2.55
CA VAL A 80 -7.92 -23.00 -2.38
C VAL A 80 -7.72 -22.25 -3.71
N ASP A 81 -7.41 -22.97 -4.80
CA ASP A 81 -7.18 -22.39 -6.13
C ASP A 81 -8.41 -21.63 -6.63
N ARG A 82 -9.60 -22.19 -6.44
CA ARG A 82 -10.86 -21.54 -6.81
C ARG A 82 -11.07 -20.24 -6.04
N LEU A 83 -10.79 -20.23 -4.73
CA LEU A 83 -10.95 -19.05 -3.89
C LEU A 83 -9.91 -17.97 -4.22
N LEU A 84 -8.66 -18.34 -4.48
CA LEU A 84 -7.61 -17.44 -4.95
C LEU A 84 -7.95 -16.83 -6.32
N GLY A 85 -8.64 -17.56 -7.20
CA GLY A 85 -9.14 -17.06 -8.49
C GLY A 85 -10.44 -16.25 -8.39
N SER A 86 -11.01 -16.06 -7.20
CA SER A 86 -12.23 -15.28 -7.00
C SER A 86 -11.94 -13.79 -6.91
N SER A 87 -12.77 -12.94 -7.54
CA SER A 87 -12.68 -11.48 -7.37
C SER A 87 -12.81 -11.01 -5.92
N ARG A 88 -13.42 -11.83 -5.06
CA ARG A 88 -13.57 -11.56 -3.63
C ARG A 88 -12.24 -11.65 -2.85
N TYR A 89 -11.26 -12.38 -3.40
CA TYR A 89 -9.92 -12.43 -2.83
C TYR A 89 -9.28 -11.04 -2.77
N GLY A 90 -9.29 -10.32 -3.89
CA GLY A 90 -8.75 -8.95 -3.91
C GLY A 90 -9.50 -8.00 -2.98
N GLU A 91 -10.84 -8.10 -2.89
CA GLU A 91 -11.63 -7.30 -1.93
C GLU A 91 -11.21 -7.59 -0.47
N ARG A 92 -11.02 -8.87 -0.13
CA ARG A 92 -10.59 -9.30 1.21
C ARG A 92 -9.19 -8.83 1.53
N MET A 93 -8.24 -9.03 0.61
CA MET A 93 -6.85 -8.66 0.81
C MET A 93 -6.65 -7.14 0.80
N ALA A 94 -7.43 -6.40 0.01
CA ALA A 94 -7.37 -4.95 -0.02
C ALA A 94 -7.79 -4.30 1.31
N ALA A 95 -8.69 -4.89 2.07
CA ALA A 95 -9.25 -4.28 3.27
C ALA A 95 -8.19 -3.81 4.27
N TRP A 96 -7.26 -4.68 4.64
CA TRP A 96 -6.19 -4.33 5.59
C TRP A 96 -5.17 -3.33 5.00
N TRP A 97 -4.96 -3.37 3.66
CA TRP A 97 -4.09 -2.41 2.98
C TRP A 97 -4.69 -1.02 2.97
N LEU A 98 -6.00 -0.92 2.72
CA LEU A 98 -6.77 0.32 2.75
C LEU A 98 -6.76 0.95 4.14
N ASP A 99 -6.89 0.14 5.20
CA ASP A 99 -6.78 0.60 6.59
C ASP A 99 -5.39 1.18 6.87
N GLY A 100 -4.32 0.46 6.53
CA GLY A 100 -2.94 0.92 6.69
C GLY A 100 -2.65 2.21 5.90
N ALA A 101 -3.21 2.32 4.70
CA ALA A 101 -3.10 3.51 3.86
C ALA A 101 -4.08 4.64 4.24
N ARG A 102 -4.92 4.47 5.26
CA ARG A 102 -5.91 5.45 5.74
C ARG A 102 -6.90 5.90 4.66
N TYR A 103 -7.29 4.96 3.80
CA TYR A 103 -8.22 5.23 2.72
C TYR A 103 -9.55 5.76 3.21
N GLY A 104 -10.09 6.76 2.49
CA GLY A 104 -11.44 7.28 2.63
C GLY A 104 -11.88 8.00 1.37
N ASP A 105 -13.19 7.99 1.10
CA ASP A 105 -13.80 8.77 0.01
C ASP A 105 -14.32 10.12 0.52
N SER A 106 -13.62 10.71 1.49
CA SER A 106 -13.88 12.03 2.04
C SER A 106 -12.58 12.74 2.39
N HIS A 107 -12.66 14.02 2.75
CA HIS A 107 -11.49 14.80 3.13
C HIS A 107 -10.91 14.41 4.49
N GLY A 108 -11.67 13.68 5.32
CA GLY A 108 -11.22 13.14 6.60
C GLY A 108 -10.99 14.19 7.69
N TYR A 109 -11.37 15.45 7.47
CA TYR A 109 -11.20 16.53 8.42
C TYR A 109 -12.20 17.68 8.21
N ASP A 110 -12.59 18.36 9.29
CA ASP A 110 -13.47 19.52 9.33
C ASP A 110 -14.84 19.26 8.64
N ASN A 111 -15.11 19.88 7.50
CA ASN A 111 -16.35 19.71 6.77
C ASN A 111 -16.55 18.31 6.17
N ASP A 112 -15.48 17.54 6.11
CA ASP A 112 -15.44 16.14 5.67
C ASP A 112 -16.26 15.87 4.38
N LEU A 113 -16.09 16.72 3.38
CA LEU A 113 -16.81 16.61 2.11
C LEU A 113 -16.28 15.44 1.27
N GLU A 114 -17.13 14.95 0.38
CA GLU A 114 -16.81 13.83 -0.52
C GLU A 114 -15.57 14.09 -1.37
N ASN A 115 -14.74 13.07 -1.51
CA ASN A 115 -13.54 13.00 -2.32
C ASN A 115 -13.52 11.66 -3.08
N ALA A 116 -13.33 11.69 -4.39
CA ALA A 116 -13.36 10.49 -5.20
C ALA A 116 -12.00 9.78 -5.20
N GLN A 117 -11.64 9.07 -4.12
CA GLN A 117 -10.41 8.28 -4.04
C GLN A 117 -10.64 6.79 -4.38
N TRP A 118 -11.88 6.38 -4.58
CA TRP A 118 -12.26 5.00 -4.92
C TRP A 118 -11.58 4.40 -6.18
N PRO A 119 -11.09 5.16 -7.20
CA PRO A 119 -10.34 4.54 -8.29
C PRO A 119 -9.03 3.91 -7.80
N TRP A 120 -8.34 4.53 -6.83
CA TRP A 120 -7.18 3.94 -6.20
C TRP A 120 -7.52 2.69 -5.39
N ARG A 121 -8.62 2.68 -4.63
CA ARG A 121 -9.12 1.47 -3.96
C ARG A 121 -9.34 0.32 -4.95
N ASN A 122 -9.99 0.60 -6.07
CA ASN A 122 -10.26 -0.41 -7.08
C ASN A 122 -8.96 -0.95 -7.69
N TRP A 123 -7.98 -0.09 -7.92
CA TRP A 123 -6.64 -0.49 -8.36
C TRP A 123 -5.98 -1.45 -7.33
N ILE A 124 -6.08 -1.18 -6.03
CA ILE A 124 -5.57 -2.09 -4.98
C ILE A 124 -6.26 -3.46 -5.07
N ILE A 125 -7.58 -3.50 -5.20
CA ILE A 125 -8.34 -4.76 -5.32
C ILE A 125 -7.89 -5.54 -6.56
N GLU A 126 -7.77 -4.87 -7.69
CA GLU A 126 -7.32 -5.47 -8.95
C GLU A 126 -5.87 -5.98 -8.84
N SER A 127 -4.97 -5.23 -8.23
CA SER A 127 -3.58 -5.64 -7.99
C SER A 127 -3.46 -6.94 -7.19
N PHE A 128 -4.30 -7.13 -6.17
CA PHE A 128 -4.34 -8.40 -5.43
C PHE A 128 -4.95 -9.54 -6.27
N ASN A 129 -6.00 -9.28 -7.04
CA ASN A 129 -6.60 -10.29 -7.92
C ASN A 129 -5.67 -10.73 -9.05
N ASP A 130 -4.88 -9.81 -9.57
CA ASP A 130 -3.88 -10.06 -10.63
C ASP A 130 -2.57 -10.63 -10.08
N ASN A 131 -2.50 -10.83 -8.75
CA ASN A 131 -1.28 -11.28 -8.05
C ASN A 131 -0.05 -10.47 -8.48
N GLN A 132 -0.20 -9.13 -8.52
CA GLN A 132 0.87 -8.22 -8.92
C GLN A 132 2.12 -8.44 -8.06
N PRO A 133 3.32 -8.56 -8.66
CA PRO A 133 4.56 -8.70 -7.91
C PRO A 133 4.71 -7.57 -6.87
N TYR A 134 5.10 -7.93 -5.64
CA TYR A 134 5.12 -6.99 -4.52
C TYR A 134 6.08 -5.81 -4.72
N ASP A 135 7.19 -6.03 -5.39
CA ASP A 135 8.14 -4.97 -5.78
C ASP A 135 7.51 -3.93 -6.71
N GLN A 136 6.71 -4.38 -7.69
CA GLN A 136 5.94 -3.49 -8.56
C GLN A 136 4.82 -2.79 -7.79
N PHE A 137 4.10 -3.50 -6.94
CA PHE A 137 3.02 -2.97 -6.11
C PHE A 137 3.50 -1.83 -5.21
N VAL A 138 4.67 -1.98 -4.57
CA VAL A 138 5.30 -0.92 -3.77
C VAL A 138 5.77 0.24 -4.65
N THR A 139 6.51 -0.07 -5.72
CA THR A 139 7.10 0.95 -6.60
C THR A 139 6.02 1.83 -7.24
N TRP A 140 4.92 1.26 -7.71
CA TRP A 140 3.85 2.03 -8.33
C TRP A 140 3.14 2.95 -7.34
N GLN A 141 2.91 2.49 -6.11
CA GLN A 141 2.29 3.34 -5.08
C GLN A 141 3.17 4.50 -4.64
N LEU A 142 4.46 4.31 -4.56
CA LEU A 142 5.36 5.38 -4.14
C LEU A 142 5.76 6.32 -5.28
N ALA A 143 5.94 5.80 -6.49
CA ALA A 143 6.60 6.52 -7.58
C ALA A 143 6.13 6.09 -8.99
N GLY A 144 4.91 5.60 -9.13
CA GLY A 144 4.37 5.15 -10.43
C GLY A 144 4.36 6.24 -11.49
N ASP A 145 4.12 7.50 -11.10
CA ASP A 145 4.17 8.68 -11.95
C ASP A 145 5.57 9.04 -12.47
N LEU A 146 6.61 8.56 -11.80
CA LEU A 146 8.02 8.78 -12.19
C LEU A 146 8.56 7.69 -13.13
N LEU A 147 7.77 6.67 -13.42
CA LEU A 147 8.18 5.62 -14.36
C LEU A 147 8.17 6.12 -15.81
N PRO A 148 9.07 5.64 -16.68
CA PRO A 148 9.07 6.03 -18.09
C PRO A 148 7.74 5.67 -18.77
N ASN A 149 7.09 6.64 -19.41
CA ASN A 149 5.78 6.46 -20.07
C ASN A 149 4.71 5.87 -19.15
N ALA A 150 4.63 6.38 -17.92
CA ALA A 150 3.72 5.90 -16.90
C ALA A 150 2.30 5.69 -17.41
N SER A 151 1.73 4.51 -17.20
CA SER A 151 0.34 4.18 -17.53
C SER A 151 -0.63 4.84 -16.55
N ASP A 152 -1.91 4.88 -16.91
CA ASP A 152 -2.97 5.36 -16.01
C ASP A 152 -2.96 4.63 -14.67
N ASP A 153 -2.77 3.30 -14.67
CA ASP A 153 -2.72 2.49 -13.46
C ASP A 153 -1.51 2.82 -12.58
N GLN A 154 -0.34 3.06 -13.19
CA GLN A 154 0.86 3.48 -12.46
C GLN A 154 0.69 4.87 -11.83
N ILE A 155 0.03 5.79 -12.52
CA ILE A 155 -0.28 7.12 -11.99
C ILE A 155 -1.31 7.01 -10.85
N VAL A 156 -2.40 6.25 -11.05
CA VAL A 156 -3.46 6.06 -10.04
C VAL A 156 -2.92 5.37 -8.79
N ALA A 157 -1.99 4.43 -8.93
CA ALA A 157 -1.34 3.77 -7.80
C ALA A 157 -0.74 4.76 -6.80
N THR A 158 -0.23 5.91 -7.27
CA THR A 158 0.36 6.95 -6.40
C THR A 158 -0.64 7.63 -5.48
N GLY A 159 -1.94 7.37 -5.67
CA GLY A 159 -3.01 7.78 -4.76
C GLY A 159 -2.79 7.34 -3.31
N PHE A 160 -1.97 6.29 -3.08
CA PHE A 160 -1.48 5.91 -1.75
C PHE A 160 -0.97 7.11 -0.95
N ASN A 161 -0.18 7.97 -1.56
CA ASN A 161 0.43 9.13 -0.91
C ASN A 161 -0.55 10.29 -0.72
N ARG A 162 -1.80 10.14 -1.15
CA ARG A 162 -2.81 11.21 -1.16
C ARG A 162 -4.01 10.93 -0.25
N ASN A 163 -3.97 9.87 0.56
CA ASN A 163 -5.03 9.51 1.51
C ASN A 163 -4.94 10.27 2.84
N HIS A 164 -4.08 11.28 2.93
CA HIS A 164 -4.04 12.16 4.11
C HIS A 164 -5.31 13.02 4.20
N ARG A 165 -5.64 13.44 5.41
CA ARG A 165 -6.72 14.42 5.63
C ARG A 165 -6.44 15.73 4.89
N ILE A 166 -7.49 16.43 4.45
CA ILE A 166 -7.39 17.70 3.72
C ILE A 166 -8.07 18.80 4.53
N GLN A 167 -7.37 19.92 4.73
CA GLN A 167 -7.90 21.09 5.43
C GLN A 167 -8.75 21.95 4.50
N THR A 168 -10.00 22.15 4.89
CA THR A 168 -10.98 22.94 4.12
C THR A 168 -11.58 24.10 4.89
N GLU A 169 -11.19 24.28 6.17
CA GLU A 169 -11.68 25.34 7.05
C GLU A 169 -10.94 26.67 6.84
N GLY A 170 -11.68 27.78 6.78
CA GLY A 170 -11.12 29.12 6.65
C GLY A 170 -10.30 29.54 7.87
N GLY A 171 -9.17 30.22 7.63
CA GLY A 171 -8.26 30.68 8.66
C GLY A 171 -7.07 29.74 8.96
N ALA A 172 -7.01 28.58 8.31
CA ALA A 172 -5.85 27.70 8.37
C ALA A 172 -4.63 28.34 7.70
N ILE A 173 -3.43 28.00 8.21
CA ILE A 173 -2.17 28.45 7.62
C ILE A 173 -1.75 27.46 6.54
N GLU A 174 -1.63 27.92 5.31
CA GLU A 174 -1.38 27.07 4.14
C GLU A 174 -0.07 26.26 4.28
N GLU A 175 1.02 26.89 4.68
CA GLU A 175 2.34 26.22 4.78
C GLU A 175 2.39 25.20 5.94
N GLU A 176 1.67 25.46 7.05
CA GLU A 176 1.53 24.52 8.14
C GLU A 176 0.89 23.21 7.65
N TRP A 177 -0.27 23.31 7.01
CA TRP A 177 -1.01 22.14 6.55
C TRP A 177 -0.31 21.42 5.39
N ARG A 178 0.31 22.15 4.47
CA ARG A 178 1.14 21.54 3.42
C ARG A 178 2.27 20.71 4.04
N THR A 179 2.95 21.27 5.05
CA THR A 179 3.99 20.55 5.80
C THR A 179 3.44 19.31 6.49
N GLU A 180 2.27 19.40 7.12
CA GLU A 180 1.61 18.24 7.74
C GLU A 180 1.29 17.15 6.72
N TYR A 181 0.88 17.49 5.50
CA TYR A 181 0.62 16.48 4.45
C TYR A 181 1.87 15.72 4.03
N VAL A 182 2.99 16.42 3.91
CA VAL A 182 4.28 15.77 3.58
C VAL A 182 4.77 14.89 4.74
N MET A 183 4.67 15.36 5.98
CA MET A 183 4.99 14.56 7.18
C MET A 183 4.16 13.28 7.25
N ASP A 184 2.86 13.42 7.03
CA ASP A 184 1.92 12.32 7.01
C ASP A 184 2.28 11.26 5.95
N ARG A 185 2.76 11.65 4.76
CA ARG A 185 3.27 10.71 3.74
C ARG A 185 4.47 9.92 4.23
N VAL A 186 5.45 10.58 4.86
CA VAL A 186 6.63 9.92 5.44
C VAL A 186 6.23 8.94 6.52
N GLU A 187 5.36 9.34 7.44
CA GLU A 187 4.90 8.52 8.55
C GLU A 187 4.12 7.29 8.06
N THR A 188 3.23 7.48 7.08
CA THR A 188 2.46 6.36 6.48
C THR A 188 3.35 5.41 5.72
N MET A 189 4.25 5.91 4.90
CA MET A 189 5.24 5.09 4.21
C MET A 189 6.05 4.28 5.22
N GLY A 190 6.53 4.90 6.30
CA GLY A 190 7.28 4.23 7.37
C GLY A 190 6.47 3.12 8.04
N SER A 191 5.24 3.39 8.44
CA SER A 191 4.40 2.41 9.14
C SER A 191 3.94 1.27 8.24
N VAL A 192 3.51 1.56 7.01
CA VAL A 192 2.93 0.57 6.10
C VAL A 192 3.98 -0.35 5.49
N PHE A 193 5.08 0.21 4.99
CA PHE A 193 6.09 -0.57 4.27
C PHE A 193 7.28 -1.00 5.13
N LEU A 194 7.66 -0.18 6.12
CA LEU A 194 8.83 -0.45 6.95
C LEU A 194 8.49 -0.97 8.34
N GLY A 195 7.22 -0.87 8.76
CA GLY A 195 6.82 -1.22 10.12
C GLY A 195 7.57 -0.40 11.17
N LEU A 196 7.74 0.90 10.92
CA LEU A 196 8.44 1.84 11.80
C LEU A 196 7.56 3.06 12.09
N THR A 197 7.60 3.51 13.34
CA THR A 197 6.91 4.72 13.79
C THR A 197 7.84 5.93 13.61
N LEU A 198 7.88 6.51 12.41
CA LEU A 198 8.78 7.61 12.08
C LEU A 198 8.43 8.95 12.72
N SER A 199 7.22 9.13 13.24
CA SER A 199 6.70 10.38 13.80
C SER A 199 7.56 10.95 14.94
N CYS A 200 8.25 10.12 15.73
CA CYS A 200 9.18 10.59 16.75
C CYS A 200 10.35 11.40 16.16
N ALA A 201 10.84 10.98 14.97
CA ALA A 201 11.96 11.62 14.29
C ALA A 201 11.61 12.99 13.70
N ARG A 202 10.34 13.37 13.66
CA ARG A 202 9.89 14.71 13.31
C ARG A 202 10.46 15.80 14.19
N CYS A 203 10.63 15.53 15.50
CA CYS A 203 11.02 16.54 16.51
C CYS A 203 12.44 16.37 17.05
N HIS A 204 12.99 15.18 17.05
CA HIS A 204 14.30 14.81 17.58
C HIS A 204 14.71 13.46 16.98
N ASP A 205 15.97 13.06 17.11
CA ASP A 205 16.42 11.72 16.70
C ASP A 205 15.54 10.64 17.35
N HIS A 206 15.20 9.60 16.58
CA HIS A 206 14.33 8.54 17.07
C HIS A 206 14.92 7.89 18.32
N LYS A 207 14.10 7.67 19.35
CA LYS A 207 14.61 7.22 20.66
C LYS A 207 15.19 5.81 20.65
N TYR A 208 14.63 4.93 19.83
CA TYR A 208 14.95 3.50 19.82
C TYR A 208 15.54 3.06 18.48
N ASP A 209 15.00 3.55 17.38
CA ASP A 209 15.41 3.16 16.05
C ASP A 209 16.54 4.05 15.53
N PRO A 210 17.45 3.52 14.71
CA PRO A 210 18.60 4.25 14.19
C PRO A 210 18.21 5.20 13.04
N ILE A 211 17.32 6.14 13.34
CA ILE A 211 16.85 7.19 12.41
C ILE A 211 17.01 8.54 13.08
N SER A 212 17.82 9.38 12.48
CA SER A 212 18.01 10.75 12.92
C SER A 212 16.86 11.66 12.48
N GLN A 213 16.66 12.79 13.16
CA GLN A 213 15.75 13.84 12.72
C GLN A 213 16.09 14.31 11.30
N LYS A 214 17.37 14.43 10.98
CA LYS A 214 17.82 14.81 9.63
C LYS A 214 17.36 13.83 8.57
N GLU A 215 17.49 12.53 8.79
CA GLU A 215 17.03 11.49 7.86
C GLU A 215 15.52 11.51 7.67
N PHE A 216 14.73 11.84 8.70
CA PHE A 216 13.30 12.08 8.54
C PHE A 216 13.02 13.21 7.52
N TYR A 217 13.71 14.34 7.64
CA TYR A 217 13.53 15.47 6.70
C TYR A 217 14.19 15.22 5.33
N GLN A 218 15.14 14.33 5.21
CA GLN A 218 15.64 13.84 3.93
C GLN A 218 14.59 12.98 3.20
N LEU A 219 13.86 12.15 3.93
CA LEU A 219 12.68 11.44 3.40
C LEU A 219 11.55 12.42 3.05
N PHE A 220 11.28 13.40 3.92
CA PHE A 220 10.32 14.47 3.67
C PHE A 220 10.61 15.17 2.34
N ALA A 221 11.86 15.49 2.04
CA ALA A 221 12.28 16.14 0.81
C ALA A 221 11.87 15.38 -0.46
N MET A 222 11.79 14.04 -0.39
CA MET A 222 11.35 13.21 -1.53
C MET A 222 9.86 13.33 -1.82
N PHE A 223 9.04 13.76 -0.87
CA PHE A 223 7.59 13.92 -1.00
C PHE A 223 7.14 15.38 -1.12
N ASP A 224 8.08 16.34 -1.08
CA ASP A 224 7.79 17.77 -1.05
C ASP A 224 7.72 18.43 -2.44
N GLY A 225 7.91 17.66 -3.52
CA GLY A 225 7.86 18.14 -4.90
C GLY A 225 6.46 18.43 -5.46
N LEU A 226 5.41 18.17 -4.69
CA LEU A 226 4.03 18.31 -5.14
C LEU A 226 3.59 19.78 -5.17
N ASN A 227 2.94 20.19 -6.27
CA ASN A 227 2.30 21.50 -6.36
C ASN A 227 0.89 21.45 -5.75
N GLU A 228 0.83 21.32 -4.42
CA GLU A 228 -0.40 21.23 -3.65
C GLU A 228 -0.57 22.42 -2.71
N LYS A 229 -1.81 22.72 -2.36
CA LYS A 229 -2.17 23.70 -1.35
C LYS A 229 -2.44 23.00 -0.02
N GLY A 230 -1.90 23.53 1.07
CA GLY A 230 -2.20 23.05 2.41
C GLY A 230 -3.62 23.35 2.86
N PHE A 231 -4.22 24.40 2.29
CA PHE A 231 -5.58 24.83 2.59
C PHE A 231 -6.36 25.18 1.32
N ILE A 232 -7.57 24.65 1.19
CA ILE A 232 -8.48 24.95 0.07
C ILE A 232 -9.89 25.17 0.63
N ASN A 233 -10.28 26.45 0.75
CA ASN A 233 -11.57 26.81 1.33
C ASN A 233 -12.75 26.17 0.57
N ASN A 234 -13.62 25.47 1.30
CA ASN A 234 -14.82 24.81 0.77
C ASN A 234 -14.55 23.92 -0.46
N LEU A 235 -13.40 23.22 -0.50
CA LEU A 235 -13.09 22.27 -1.56
C LEU A 235 -14.20 21.22 -1.69
N ARG A 236 -14.69 21.03 -2.91
CA ARG A 236 -15.58 19.93 -3.26
C ARG A 236 -14.87 19.01 -4.24
N GLY A 237 -14.88 17.70 -3.94
CA GLY A 237 -14.18 16.69 -4.74
C GLY A 237 -12.67 16.66 -4.46
N SER A 238 -11.92 16.11 -5.39
CA SER A 238 -10.49 15.82 -5.24
C SER A 238 -9.62 17.07 -5.39
N ALA A 239 -8.62 17.23 -4.49
CA ALA A 239 -7.61 18.28 -4.57
C ALA A 239 -6.62 18.04 -5.72
N GLU A 240 -5.98 19.14 -6.19
CA GLU A 240 -4.86 19.03 -7.14
C GLU A 240 -3.56 18.63 -6.42
N PRO A 241 -2.63 17.97 -7.14
CA PRO A 241 -2.77 17.37 -8.47
C PRO A 241 -3.70 16.16 -8.47
N ARG A 242 -4.47 16.04 -9.51
CA ARG A 242 -5.41 14.93 -9.71
C ARG A 242 -5.32 14.39 -11.13
N HIS A 243 -5.68 13.10 -11.28
CA HIS A 243 -5.69 12.40 -12.55
C HIS A 243 -7.10 11.90 -12.86
N ARG A 244 -7.52 12.01 -14.13
CA ARG A 244 -8.79 11.44 -14.56
C ARG A 244 -8.58 9.96 -14.86
N TYR A 245 -9.15 9.10 -14.03
CA TYR A 245 -9.00 7.65 -14.18
C TYR A 245 -9.84 7.14 -15.34
N ARG A 246 -9.17 6.55 -16.32
CA ARG A 246 -9.78 5.93 -17.49
C ARG A 246 -9.50 4.44 -17.45
N LYS A 247 -10.50 3.62 -17.07
CA LYS A 247 -10.34 2.16 -17.23
C LYS A 247 -10.15 1.78 -18.69
N SER A 248 -9.47 0.66 -18.95
CA SER A 248 -9.34 0.05 -20.28
C SER A 248 -10.69 -0.16 -20.99
N ALA A 249 -11.77 -0.34 -20.23
CA ALA A 249 -13.14 -0.30 -20.71
C ALA A 249 -13.51 1.02 -21.42
N PHE A 250 -12.90 2.16 -21.04
CA PHE A 250 -13.16 3.46 -21.67
C PHE A 250 -12.68 3.47 -23.13
N GLU A 251 -11.48 2.98 -23.42
CA GLU A 251 -10.96 2.90 -24.78
C GLU A 251 -11.84 2.00 -25.65
N THR A 252 -12.37 0.92 -25.08
CA THR A 252 -13.30 0.03 -25.76
C THR A 252 -14.62 0.75 -26.07
N VAL A 253 -15.13 1.58 -25.15
CA VAL A 253 -16.33 2.38 -25.37
C VAL A 253 -16.07 3.45 -26.43
N VAL A 254 -14.94 4.16 -26.35
CA VAL A 254 -14.56 5.15 -27.37
C VAL A 254 -14.49 4.53 -28.76
N ARG A 255 -13.85 3.36 -28.90
CA ARG A 255 -13.77 2.64 -30.19
C ARG A 255 -15.16 2.24 -30.71
N LYS A 256 -16.07 1.78 -29.85
CA LYS A 256 -17.45 1.51 -30.26
C LYS A 256 -18.19 2.77 -30.71
N LEU A 257 -17.97 3.89 -30.05
CA LEU A 257 -18.55 5.17 -30.46
C LEU A 257 -17.99 5.65 -31.82
N GLU A 258 -16.75 5.30 -32.15
CA GLU A 258 -16.16 5.55 -33.48
C GLU A 258 -16.88 4.78 -34.59
N GLU A 259 -17.35 3.58 -34.29
CA GLU A 259 -18.12 2.73 -35.19
C GLU A 259 -19.61 3.18 -35.27
N GLU A 260 -20.20 3.54 -34.14
CA GLU A 260 -21.64 3.86 -34.01
C GLU A 260 -22.01 5.29 -34.43
N ILE A 261 -21.09 6.26 -34.26
CA ILE A 261 -21.33 7.68 -34.52
C ILE A 261 -20.38 8.18 -35.62
N PRO A 262 -20.79 8.15 -36.89
CA PRO A 262 -19.95 8.63 -38.01
C PRO A 262 -19.64 10.12 -37.95
N ASP A 263 -20.57 10.95 -37.41
CA ASP A 263 -20.37 12.38 -37.25
C ASP A 263 -19.34 12.71 -36.19
N ALA A 264 -18.20 13.27 -36.60
CA ALA A 264 -17.05 13.54 -35.75
C ALA A 264 -17.37 14.50 -34.60
N LYS A 265 -18.22 15.49 -34.81
CA LYS A 265 -18.56 16.49 -33.80
C LYS A 265 -19.52 15.96 -32.73
N ALA A 266 -20.51 15.14 -33.17
CA ALA A 266 -21.41 14.44 -32.26
C ALA A 266 -20.66 13.42 -31.42
N ARG A 267 -19.74 12.67 -32.04
CA ARG A 267 -18.86 11.72 -31.36
C ARG A 267 -17.96 12.39 -30.31
N GLU A 268 -17.30 13.49 -30.67
CA GLU A 268 -16.47 14.27 -29.74
C GLU A 268 -17.30 14.78 -28.56
N GLY A 269 -18.51 15.26 -28.80
CA GLY A 269 -19.44 15.67 -27.75
C GLY A 269 -19.75 14.52 -26.78
N ARG A 270 -20.04 13.31 -27.30
CA ARG A 270 -20.34 12.14 -26.49
C ARG A 270 -19.14 11.63 -25.71
N ILE A 271 -17.95 11.61 -26.33
CA ILE A 271 -16.70 11.28 -25.66
C ILE A 271 -16.45 12.24 -24.49
N LYS A 272 -16.63 13.54 -24.72
CA LYS A 272 -16.44 14.58 -23.70
C LYS A 272 -17.41 14.45 -22.52
N GLU A 273 -18.67 14.07 -22.78
CA GLU A 273 -19.66 13.76 -21.73
C GLU A 273 -19.22 12.55 -20.90
N LEU A 274 -18.78 11.48 -21.57
CA LEU A 274 -18.28 10.28 -20.89
C LEU A 274 -17.01 10.58 -20.08
N GLU A 275 -16.10 11.35 -20.64
CA GLU A 275 -14.91 11.82 -19.92
C GLU A 275 -15.25 12.64 -18.68
N ALA A 276 -16.25 13.53 -18.80
CA ALA A 276 -16.70 14.35 -17.67
C ALA A 276 -17.32 13.51 -16.53
N ALA A 277 -17.87 12.34 -16.86
CA ALA A 277 -18.42 11.40 -15.88
C ALA A 277 -17.37 10.56 -15.16
N HIS A 278 -16.10 10.55 -15.64
CA HIS A 278 -15.03 9.80 -14.98
C HIS A 278 -14.52 10.58 -13.77
N PRO A 279 -14.28 9.89 -12.65
CA PRO A 279 -13.79 10.53 -11.43
C PRO A 279 -12.35 11.03 -11.60
N HIS A 280 -12.03 12.07 -10.86
CA HIS A 280 -10.67 12.50 -10.66
C HIS A 280 -10.16 11.94 -9.32
N VAL A 281 -9.06 11.23 -9.36
CA VAL A 281 -8.37 10.70 -8.17
C VAL A 281 -7.15 11.58 -7.89
N MET A 282 -6.88 11.84 -6.62
CA MET A 282 -5.66 12.55 -6.22
C MET A 282 -4.45 11.64 -6.42
N VAL A 283 -3.42 12.18 -7.05
CA VAL A 283 -2.19 11.46 -7.40
C VAL A 283 -0.95 12.26 -7.05
N MET A 284 0.21 11.63 -7.09
CA MET A 284 1.49 12.34 -7.05
C MET A 284 1.83 12.90 -8.43
N ARG A 285 2.46 14.08 -8.42
CA ARG A 285 3.05 14.74 -9.58
C ARG A 285 4.04 15.77 -9.09
N ASP A 286 5.32 15.46 -9.16
CA ASP A 286 6.37 16.39 -8.74
C ASP A 286 6.58 17.45 -9.80
N GLU A 287 6.21 18.70 -9.49
CA GLU A 287 6.28 19.85 -10.38
C GLU A 287 7.08 21.02 -9.80
N VAL A 288 7.44 20.94 -8.51
CA VAL A 288 8.09 22.03 -7.79
C VAL A 288 9.39 21.54 -7.17
N ASP A 289 10.45 22.28 -7.44
CA ASP A 289 11.75 22.08 -6.76
C ASP A 289 11.76 22.90 -5.45
N ARG A 290 11.48 22.22 -4.32
CA ARG A 290 11.52 22.83 -2.98
C ARG A 290 12.73 22.34 -2.22
N LYS A 291 13.35 23.28 -1.48
CA LYS A 291 14.37 22.93 -0.50
C LYS A 291 13.71 22.58 0.83
N ALA A 292 13.95 21.37 1.29
CA ALA A 292 13.53 20.92 2.61
C ALA A 292 14.57 21.28 3.68
N PHE A 293 14.10 21.47 4.90
CA PHE A 293 14.90 21.82 6.06
C PHE A 293 14.50 20.98 7.25
N VAL A 294 15.44 20.72 8.14
CA VAL A 294 15.11 20.19 9.47
C VAL A 294 14.27 21.23 10.19
N LEU A 295 13.05 20.86 10.57
CA LEU A 295 12.17 21.74 11.34
C LEU A 295 12.39 21.52 12.83
N LYS A 296 12.79 22.57 13.55
CA LYS A 296 13.07 22.47 14.99
C LYS A 296 11.79 22.14 15.75
N ARG A 297 11.81 21.03 16.48
CA ARG A 297 10.63 20.47 17.16
C ARG A 297 9.42 20.23 16.26
N GLY A 298 9.66 20.02 14.94
CA GLY A 298 8.61 19.80 13.95
C GLY A 298 7.78 21.04 13.60
N GLN A 299 8.21 22.26 13.96
CA GLN A 299 7.50 23.50 13.68
C GLN A 299 7.77 23.99 12.26
N TYR A 300 6.71 24.16 11.45
CA TYR A 300 6.79 24.49 10.03
C TYR A 300 7.54 25.81 9.74
N ASP A 301 7.54 26.75 10.66
CA ASP A 301 8.13 28.09 10.56
C ASP A 301 9.50 28.23 11.22
N ASP A 302 9.99 27.22 11.96
CA ASP A 302 11.34 27.25 12.59
C ASP A 302 12.31 26.30 11.85
N LYS A 303 12.86 26.81 10.75
CA LYS A 303 13.80 26.07 9.87
C LYS A 303 15.20 26.01 10.46
N GLY A 304 15.79 24.82 10.46
CA GLY A 304 17.18 24.54 10.80
C GLY A 304 18.07 24.38 9.57
N GLU A 305 18.94 23.37 9.57
CA GLU A 305 19.82 23.05 8.43
C GLU A 305 19.03 22.51 7.23
N GLU A 306 19.57 22.69 6.02
CA GLU A 306 19.01 22.11 4.79
C GLU A 306 19.12 20.58 4.84
N ALA A 307 18.05 19.90 4.44
CA ALA A 307 17.96 18.45 4.36
C ALA A 307 17.60 18.03 2.93
N PRO A 308 18.59 17.89 2.03
CA PRO A 308 18.36 17.41 0.67
C PRO A 308 17.82 15.96 0.70
N PRO A 309 17.16 15.47 -0.37
CA PRO A 309 16.69 14.09 -0.43
C PRO A 309 17.78 13.08 -0.03
N GLY A 310 17.43 12.12 0.82
CA GLY A 310 18.35 11.12 1.35
C GLY A 310 17.62 9.92 1.93
N LEU A 311 18.34 8.81 2.14
CA LEU A 311 17.80 7.56 2.68
C LEU A 311 18.45 7.23 4.02
N PRO A 312 17.73 6.62 4.97
CA PRO A 312 18.28 6.18 6.25
C PRO A 312 19.44 5.20 6.06
N GLN A 313 20.62 5.57 6.55
CA GLN A 313 21.86 4.83 6.31
C GLN A 313 21.93 3.48 7.06
N ALA A 314 21.16 3.35 8.12
CA ALA A 314 21.20 2.17 8.99
C ALA A 314 20.60 0.89 8.36
N PHE A 315 19.82 1.00 7.29
CA PHE A 315 19.04 -0.14 6.78
C PHE A 315 19.66 -0.82 5.57
N SER A 316 20.18 -0.06 4.63
CA SER A 316 20.72 -0.57 3.37
C SER A 316 21.66 0.47 2.75
N PRO A 317 22.63 0.06 1.94
CA PRO A 317 23.46 1.01 1.24
C PRO A 317 22.61 2.00 0.42
N THR A 318 22.91 3.28 0.58
CA THR A 318 22.27 4.34 -0.21
C THR A 318 22.86 4.34 -1.63
N PRO A 319 22.04 4.48 -2.68
CA PRO A 319 22.55 4.72 -4.03
C PRO A 319 23.50 5.94 -4.07
N GLU A 320 24.56 5.85 -4.87
CA GLU A 320 25.51 6.96 -5.10
C GLU A 320 24.94 8.02 -6.08
N ASP A 321 23.69 8.40 -5.96
CA ASP A 321 23.04 9.40 -6.80
C ASP A 321 22.86 10.69 -6.00
N GLU A 322 23.27 11.83 -6.57
CA GLU A 322 23.12 13.14 -5.95
C GLU A 322 21.68 13.68 -6.03
N ASN A 323 20.83 13.10 -6.90
CA ASN A 323 19.45 13.54 -7.17
C ASN A 323 18.41 12.49 -6.78
N LEU A 324 18.40 12.08 -5.53
CA LEU A 324 17.43 11.09 -5.04
C LEU A 324 16.00 11.63 -5.11
N ASN A 325 15.07 10.75 -5.47
CA ASN A 325 13.64 11.03 -5.53
C ASN A 325 12.81 9.82 -5.07
N ARG A 326 11.47 9.89 -5.16
CA ARG A 326 10.57 8.82 -4.74
C ARG A 326 10.81 7.49 -5.46
N LEU A 327 11.27 7.50 -6.71
CA LEU A 327 11.59 6.27 -7.43
C LEU A 327 12.82 5.57 -6.84
N HIS A 328 13.85 6.31 -6.48
CA HIS A 328 15.02 5.77 -5.77
C HIS A 328 14.64 5.22 -4.39
N LEU A 329 13.75 5.90 -3.65
CA LEU A 329 13.19 5.41 -2.39
C LEU A 329 12.47 4.07 -2.59
N ALA A 330 11.58 3.98 -3.59
CA ALA A 330 10.85 2.77 -3.88
C ALA A 330 11.77 1.61 -4.25
N GLN A 331 12.75 1.84 -5.13
CA GLN A 331 13.75 0.85 -5.52
C GLN A 331 14.60 0.37 -4.35
N TRP A 332 15.02 1.30 -3.48
CA TRP A 332 15.75 0.97 -2.26
C TRP A 332 14.93 0.09 -1.31
N MET A 333 13.64 0.37 -1.17
CA MET A 333 12.75 -0.42 -0.31
C MET A 333 12.52 -1.84 -0.83
N VAL A 334 12.50 -2.04 -2.13
CA VAL A 334 12.27 -3.37 -2.74
C VAL A 334 13.57 -4.09 -3.11
N ASP A 335 14.73 -3.52 -2.80
CA ASP A 335 16.00 -4.24 -2.90
C ASP A 335 15.96 -5.46 -1.98
N GLY A 336 16.28 -6.65 -2.52
CA GLY A 336 16.30 -7.90 -1.77
C GLY A 336 17.22 -7.91 -0.52
N LYS A 337 18.07 -6.91 -0.37
CA LYS A 337 18.91 -6.69 0.83
C LYS A 337 18.24 -5.80 1.87
N HIS A 338 17.13 -5.12 1.53
CA HIS A 338 16.43 -4.26 2.48
C HIS A 338 15.88 -5.09 3.65
N PRO A 339 16.16 -4.71 4.91
CA PRO A 339 15.88 -5.60 6.05
C PRO A 339 14.40 -5.69 6.42
N LEU A 340 13.60 -4.66 6.16
CA LEU A 340 12.26 -4.54 6.74
C LEU A 340 11.13 -4.87 5.77
N THR A 341 11.15 -4.40 4.54
CA THR A 341 9.99 -4.42 3.63
C THR A 341 9.36 -5.81 3.47
N SER A 342 10.17 -6.84 3.20
CA SER A 342 9.66 -8.21 3.08
C SER A 342 9.15 -8.77 4.41
N ARG A 343 9.83 -8.46 5.52
CA ARG A 343 9.41 -8.90 6.86
C ARG A 343 8.07 -8.28 7.26
N VAL A 344 7.88 -7.00 7.02
CA VAL A 344 6.63 -6.30 7.33
C VAL A 344 5.47 -6.90 6.55
N PHE A 345 5.63 -7.10 5.25
CA PHE A 345 4.58 -7.68 4.42
C PHE A 345 4.22 -9.11 4.85
N VAL A 346 5.23 -9.97 5.04
CA VAL A 346 5.03 -11.35 5.51
C VAL A 346 4.38 -11.36 6.90
N ASN A 347 4.80 -10.47 7.81
CA ASN A 347 4.22 -10.39 9.15
C ASN A 347 2.74 -9.99 9.12
N ARG A 348 2.36 -9.04 8.26
CA ARG A 348 0.97 -8.62 8.09
C ARG A 348 0.12 -9.72 7.46
N LEU A 349 0.64 -10.45 6.45
CA LEU A 349 -0.05 -11.63 5.92
C LEU A 349 -0.24 -12.70 6.98
N TRP A 350 0.78 -12.96 7.79
CA TRP A 350 0.68 -13.90 8.89
C TRP A 350 -0.40 -13.48 9.89
N GLU A 351 -0.42 -12.22 10.28
CA GLU A 351 -1.44 -11.65 11.16
C GLU A 351 -2.86 -11.81 10.59
N GLN A 352 -3.02 -11.60 9.29
CA GLN A 352 -4.29 -11.75 8.58
C GLN A 352 -4.86 -13.17 8.69
N PHE A 353 -4.01 -14.21 8.62
CA PHE A 353 -4.43 -15.61 8.64
C PHE A 353 -4.45 -16.22 10.06
N PHE A 354 -3.58 -15.76 10.95
CA PHE A 354 -3.40 -16.35 12.27
C PHE A 354 -3.82 -15.42 13.43
N GLY A 355 -4.30 -14.21 13.12
CA GLY A 355 -4.82 -13.24 14.11
C GLY A 355 -3.76 -12.49 14.90
N THR A 356 -2.52 -12.95 14.90
CA THR A 356 -1.38 -12.27 15.55
C THR A 356 -0.15 -12.47 14.68
N GLY A 357 0.57 -11.38 14.38
CA GLY A 357 1.80 -11.42 13.60
C GLY A 357 2.91 -12.23 14.28
N ILE A 358 3.88 -12.71 13.49
CA ILE A 358 5.13 -13.32 14.02
C ILE A 358 5.81 -12.32 14.95
N VAL A 359 5.83 -11.06 14.57
CA VAL A 359 6.11 -9.91 15.44
C VAL A 359 4.77 -9.26 15.80
N LYS A 360 4.45 -9.19 17.08
CA LYS A 360 3.16 -8.75 17.61
C LYS A 360 2.77 -7.32 17.21
N SER A 361 3.76 -6.42 17.14
CA SER A 361 3.60 -5.02 16.75
C SER A 361 3.91 -4.88 15.27
N SER A 362 2.92 -5.11 14.41
CA SER A 362 3.09 -5.10 12.95
C SER A 362 3.48 -3.74 12.39
N GLU A 363 3.19 -2.67 13.09
CA GLU A 363 3.55 -1.28 12.78
C GLU A 363 4.87 -0.82 13.41
N ASN A 364 5.50 -1.66 14.24
CA ASN A 364 6.73 -1.31 14.97
C ASN A 364 7.62 -2.55 15.12
N LEU A 365 8.41 -2.83 14.07
CA LEU A 365 9.38 -3.93 14.02
C LEU A 365 10.75 -3.52 14.57
N GLY A 366 10.98 -2.24 14.77
CA GLY A 366 12.22 -1.66 15.28
C GLY A 366 12.54 -1.94 16.74
#